data_20b2232c2c3716b67e5c43d26d3fbebb
#
_entry.id   20b2232c2c3716b67e5c43d26d3fbebb
#
_cell.length_a   1.000
_cell.length_b   1.000
_cell.length_c   1.000
_cell.angle_alpha   90.00
_cell.angle_beta   90.00
_cell.angle_gamma   90.00
#
_symmetry.space_group_name_H-M   'P 1'
#
loop_
_entity.id
_entity.type
_entity.pdbx_description
1 polymer ?
#
loop_
_entity_poly.entity_id
_entity_poly.type
_entity_poly.pdbx_seq_one_letter_code
_entity_poly.pdbx_strand_id
1 'polypeptide(L)'
;MVKIYDEYDSYLEGGYFSSPRKNLGNKLFIYSACRIISELLGYELISPENALIRREDTKNGQYKEIMFPFKGVKGNIVDNPIKVIQDGDIIQLGSIENLVQSYPNHGFINQSYFSKYDYIKPYKIKVKEYFKSIVKDKRDGNDLVIMLRSSNHDGSFVLPDSYYLNIISQETFDNLYISFDHINKHQSLINKLEKYNPKLIDGDILDVFSEITSFNKIIAAQGTFSFWACFLSNAEKIYWPLTNDGPNSGMNSDNPVYNTYVNLIVDDEERYSNINVKNIYEK
;
A
#
# COMPACT_ATOMS: atom_id res chain seq x y z
N MET A 1 -4.25 -7.60 24.39
CA MET A 1 -3.46 -6.53 23.77
C MET A 1 -3.09 -6.94 22.35
N VAL A 2 -3.17 -6.04 21.39
CA VAL A 2 -2.59 -6.19 20.05
C VAL A 2 -1.54 -5.11 19.91
N LYS A 3 -0.26 -5.49 19.78
CA LYS A 3 0.84 -4.55 19.63
C LYS A 3 1.33 -4.57 18.18
N ILE A 4 1.35 -3.39 17.55
CA ILE A 4 2.06 -3.19 16.30
C ILE A 4 3.52 -3.00 16.68
N TYR A 5 4.33 -3.97 16.28
CA TYR A 5 5.76 -3.88 16.48
C TYR A 5 6.34 -2.95 15.42
N ASP A 6 6.72 -1.74 15.82
CA ASP A 6 7.61 -0.92 15.00
C ASP A 6 9.06 -1.25 15.41
N GLU A 7 9.91 -1.49 14.44
CA GLU A 7 11.28 -1.95 14.62
C GLU A 7 12.18 -0.95 15.38
N TYR A 8 11.67 0.22 15.71
CA TYR A 8 12.33 1.15 16.63
C TYR A 8 12.54 0.53 18.01
N ASP A 9 11.60 -0.30 18.46
CA ASP A 9 11.72 -1.01 19.74
C ASP A 9 12.77 -2.15 19.70
N SER A 10 13.01 -2.75 18.51
CA SER A 10 13.99 -3.84 18.38
C SER A 10 15.45 -3.37 18.42
N TYR A 11 15.70 -2.12 18.10
CA TYR A 11 17.02 -1.52 18.21
C TYR A 11 17.46 -1.37 19.69
N LEU A 12 16.50 -1.25 20.59
CA LEU A 12 16.76 -1.12 22.03
C LEU A 12 17.00 -2.46 22.73
N GLU A 13 16.54 -3.57 22.16
CA GLU A 13 16.62 -4.91 22.76
C GLU A 13 17.64 -5.86 22.10
N GLY A 14 18.45 -5.40 21.16
CA GLY A 14 19.58 -6.15 20.58
C GLY A 14 19.21 -7.32 19.67
N GLY A 15 17.98 -7.38 19.15
CA GLY A 15 17.51 -8.43 18.24
C GLY A 15 17.70 -8.08 16.76
N TYR A 16 18.47 -8.89 16.06
CA TYR A 16 18.63 -8.85 14.59
C TYR A 16 17.35 -9.27 13.89
N PHE A 17 16.41 -8.37 13.61
CA PHE A 17 15.35 -8.63 12.62
C PHE A 17 14.97 -7.36 11.86
N SER A 18 15.37 -7.40 10.62
CA SER A 18 14.91 -6.73 9.38
C SER A 18 14.11 -5.42 9.46
N SER A 19 14.80 -4.41 9.07
CA SER A 19 14.39 -3.15 8.39
C SER A 19 13.26 -2.32 9.01
N PRO A 20 13.60 -1.24 9.74
CA PRO A 20 12.68 -0.24 10.30
C PRO A 20 11.91 0.57 9.25
N ARG A 21 11.90 0.15 8.02
CA ARG A 21 11.81 0.96 6.81
C ARG A 21 10.64 0.56 5.94
N LYS A 22 9.51 0.21 6.59
CA LYS A 22 8.30 -0.13 5.84
C LYS A 22 7.68 1.14 5.25
N ASN A 23 7.50 1.15 3.95
CA ASN A 23 6.82 2.22 3.23
C ASN A 23 5.38 2.39 3.72
N LEU A 24 4.80 3.59 3.54
CA LEU A 24 3.46 3.93 4.02
C LEU A 24 2.41 2.85 3.71
N GLY A 25 2.38 2.34 2.47
CA GLY A 25 1.39 1.33 2.08
C GLY A 25 1.46 0.04 2.90
N ASN A 26 2.66 -0.41 3.27
CA ASN A 26 2.83 -1.58 4.14
C ASN A 26 2.33 -1.29 5.56
N LYS A 27 2.58 -0.08 6.07
CA LYS A 27 2.10 0.33 7.40
C LYS A 27 0.57 0.39 7.46
N LEU A 28 -0.10 0.78 6.36
CA LEU A 28 -1.55 0.78 6.26
C LEU A 28 -2.13 -0.64 6.34
N PHE A 29 -1.49 -1.63 5.70
CA PHE A 29 -1.90 -3.03 5.82
C PHE A 29 -1.74 -3.54 7.26
N ILE A 30 -0.59 -3.31 7.86
CA ILE A 30 -0.29 -3.73 9.23
C ILE A 30 -1.32 -3.13 10.21
N TYR A 31 -1.52 -1.82 10.13
CA TYR A 31 -2.48 -1.14 10.99
C TYR A 31 -3.89 -1.68 10.83
N SER A 32 -4.35 -1.86 9.57
CA SER A 32 -5.68 -2.40 9.27
C SER A 32 -5.89 -3.76 9.92
N ALA A 33 -4.95 -4.68 9.71
CA ALA A 33 -5.06 -6.03 10.26
C ALA A 33 -5.03 -6.03 11.79
N CYS A 34 -4.10 -5.32 12.40
CA CYS A 34 -4.02 -5.22 13.87
C CYS A 34 -5.26 -4.55 14.47
N ARG A 35 -5.82 -3.55 13.79
CA ARG A 35 -7.06 -2.90 14.20
C ARG A 35 -8.25 -3.85 14.13
N ILE A 36 -8.36 -4.64 13.06
CA ILE A 36 -9.40 -5.66 12.91
C ILE A 36 -9.28 -6.71 14.04
N ILE A 37 -8.06 -7.24 14.29
CA ILE A 37 -7.81 -8.21 15.37
C ILE A 37 -8.24 -7.61 16.72
N SER A 38 -7.83 -6.37 16.98
CA SER A 38 -8.18 -5.66 18.21
C SER A 38 -9.70 -5.56 18.39
N GLU A 39 -10.42 -5.19 17.35
CA GLU A 39 -11.89 -5.05 17.39
C GLU A 39 -12.61 -6.40 17.54
N LEU A 40 -12.15 -7.45 16.86
CA LEU A 40 -12.73 -8.78 16.96
C LEU A 40 -12.62 -9.36 18.38
N LEU A 41 -11.55 -9.04 19.07
CA LEU A 41 -11.28 -9.56 20.42
C LEU A 41 -11.68 -8.58 21.54
N GLY A 42 -12.01 -7.33 21.21
CA GLY A 42 -12.20 -6.27 22.20
C GLY A 42 -10.90 -5.92 22.94
N TYR A 43 -9.74 -6.10 22.31
CA TYR A 43 -8.43 -5.88 22.90
C TYR A 43 -7.94 -4.46 22.66
N GLU A 44 -7.05 -3.99 23.55
CA GLU A 44 -6.33 -2.76 23.31
C GLU A 44 -5.39 -2.90 22.10
N LEU A 45 -5.40 -1.90 21.23
CA LEU A 45 -4.42 -1.75 20.14
C LEU A 45 -3.35 -0.72 20.57
N ILE A 46 -2.14 -1.20 20.72
CA ILE A 46 -0.97 -0.34 20.92
C ILE A 46 -0.35 -0.08 19.54
N SER A 47 -0.38 1.19 19.13
CA SER A 47 0.20 1.66 17.88
C SER A 47 1.30 2.68 18.18
N PRO A 48 2.41 2.69 17.45
CA PRO A 48 3.44 3.70 17.63
C PRO A 48 2.87 5.09 17.32
N GLU A 49 3.28 6.10 18.09
CA GLU A 49 2.87 7.49 17.87
C GLU A 49 3.52 8.08 16.63
N ASN A 50 4.75 7.66 16.33
CA ASN A 50 5.53 8.12 15.21
C ASN A 50 5.95 6.96 14.33
N ALA A 51 6.09 7.22 13.04
CA ALA A 51 6.61 6.26 12.08
C ALA A 51 7.74 6.86 11.26
N LEU A 52 8.83 6.11 11.10
CA LEU A 52 9.88 6.47 10.15
C LEU A 52 9.45 6.02 8.75
N ILE A 53 9.30 6.98 7.85
CA ILE A 53 9.07 6.71 6.43
C ILE A 53 10.31 7.13 5.64
N ARG A 54 10.75 6.22 4.76
CA ARG A 54 11.88 6.50 3.91
C ARG A 54 11.53 7.63 2.93
N ARG A 55 12.37 8.66 2.89
CA ARG A 55 12.40 9.61 1.78
C ARG A 55 13.21 9.00 0.65
N GLU A 56 12.53 8.63 -0.41
CA GLU A 56 13.19 8.04 -1.58
C GLU A 56 13.91 9.09 -2.44
N ASP A 57 13.59 10.36 -2.24
CA ASP A 57 14.14 11.52 -2.95
C ASP A 57 15.56 11.92 -2.50
N THR A 58 16.06 11.37 -1.41
CA THR A 58 17.39 11.73 -0.91
C THR A 58 18.47 10.75 -1.37
N LYS A 59 19.55 11.26 -1.97
CA LYS A 59 20.71 10.45 -2.39
C LYS A 59 21.30 9.54 -1.29
N ASN A 60 21.04 9.85 -0.03
CA ASN A 60 21.61 9.18 1.14
C ASN A 60 20.61 8.29 1.88
N GLY A 61 19.42 8.03 1.33
CA GLY A 61 18.41 7.19 1.97
C GLY A 61 17.97 7.69 3.35
N GLN A 62 17.91 9.02 3.52
CA GLN A 62 17.47 9.61 4.78
C GLN A 62 16.01 9.26 5.06
N TYR A 63 15.70 9.06 6.33
CA TYR A 63 14.34 8.83 6.81
C TYR A 63 13.80 10.12 7.39
N LYS A 64 12.52 10.39 7.10
CA LYS A 64 11.76 11.41 7.79
C LYS A 64 10.86 10.73 8.80
N GLU A 65 10.96 11.15 10.03
CA GLU A 65 9.97 10.82 11.04
C GLU A 65 8.69 11.59 10.70
N ILE A 66 7.60 10.87 10.55
CA ILE A 66 6.27 11.45 10.43
C ILE A 66 5.43 11.01 11.62
N MET A 67 4.60 11.90 12.09
CA MET A 67 3.57 11.52 13.06
C MET A 67 2.64 10.52 12.39
N PHE A 68 2.59 9.30 12.92
CA PHE A 68 1.71 8.27 12.39
C PHE A 68 0.27 8.62 12.75
N PRO A 69 -0.62 8.86 11.77
CA PRO A 69 -1.95 9.40 12.06
C PRO A 69 -2.88 8.38 12.74
N PHE A 70 -2.42 7.15 12.94
CA PHE A 70 -3.26 6.03 13.35
C PHE A 70 -3.01 5.68 14.81
N LYS A 71 -3.91 6.16 15.65
CA LYS A 71 -3.81 6.01 17.11
C LYS A 71 -4.16 4.60 17.55
N GLY A 72 -3.59 4.20 18.68
CA GLY A 72 -4.03 3.03 19.42
C GLY A 72 -5.50 3.13 19.84
N VAL A 73 -6.07 2.00 20.20
CA VAL A 73 -7.47 1.88 20.65
C VAL A 73 -7.50 1.26 22.01
N LYS A 74 -8.24 1.87 22.93
CA LYS A 74 -8.44 1.32 24.28
C LYS A 74 -9.26 0.02 24.23
N GLY A 75 -8.89 -0.93 25.05
CA GLY A 75 -9.56 -2.22 25.13
C GLY A 75 -8.99 -3.08 26.26
N ASN A 76 -9.30 -4.37 26.25
CA ASN A 76 -8.79 -5.32 27.23
C ASN A 76 -7.30 -5.60 26.99
N ILE A 77 -6.57 -5.75 28.07
CA ILE A 77 -5.14 -6.11 28.05
C ILE A 77 -5.04 -7.62 28.35
N VAL A 78 -4.42 -8.36 27.44
CA VAL A 78 -4.06 -9.78 27.62
C VAL A 78 -2.58 -9.91 27.32
N ASP A 79 -1.78 -10.10 28.37
CA ASP A 79 -0.34 -10.09 28.30
C ASP A 79 0.28 -11.48 28.26
N ASN A 80 -0.47 -12.51 28.60
CA ASN A 80 0.00 -13.88 28.60
C ASN A 80 -1.17 -14.87 28.41
N PRO A 81 -1.08 -15.81 27.50
CA PRO A 81 0.03 -16.01 26.56
C PRO A 81 0.08 -14.97 25.42
N ILE A 82 1.25 -14.80 24.82
CA ILE A 82 1.48 -13.92 23.67
C ILE A 82 1.71 -14.75 22.41
N LYS A 83 1.03 -14.41 21.33
CA LYS A 83 1.28 -14.92 19.97
C LYS A 83 2.00 -13.84 19.15
N VAL A 84 3.20 -14.16 18.71
CA VAL A 84 3.89 -13.36 17.67
C VAL A 84 3.37 -13.79 16.31
N ILE A 85 2.76 -12.86 15.57
CA ILE A 85 2.19 -13.13 14.23
C ILE A 85 3.28 -12.90 13.20
N GLN A 86 3.55 -13.92 12.37
CA GLN A 86 4.46 -13.87 11.24
C GLN A 86 3.68 -14.05 9.92
N ASP A 87 4.31 -13.69 8.78
CA ASP A 87 3.66 -13.85 7.46
C ASP A 87 3.23 -15.30 7.20
N GLY A 88 4.02 -16.29 7.67
CA GLY A 88 3.67 -17.70 7.54
C GLY A 88 2.39 -18.11 8.27
N ASP A 89 2.12 -17.52 9.43
CA ASP A 89 0.88 -17.82 10.20
C ASP A 89 -0.36 -17.43 9.40
N ILE A 90 -0.39 -16.20 8.88
CA ILE A 90 -1.56 -15.70 8.16
C ILE A 90 -1.74 -16.38 6.80
N ILE A 91 -0.65 -16.75 6.12
CA ILE A 91 -0.71 -17.53 4.88
C ILE A 91 -1.32 -18.91 5.15
N GLN A 92 -0.87 -19.58 6.21
CA GLN A 92 -1.35 -20.92 6.57
C GLN A 92 -2.82 -20.90 7.00
N LEU A 93 -3.22 -19.90 7.77
CA LEU A 93 -4.58 -19.80 8.33
C LEU A 93 -5.58 -19.18 7.34
N GLY A 94 -5.10 -18.45 6.34
CA GLY A 94 -5.87 -17.91 5.23
C GLY A 94 -6.72 -16.67 5.54
N SER A 95 -7.03 -16.40 6.80
CA SER A 95 -7.83 -15.21 7.18
C SER A 95 -7.49 -14.72 8.59
N ILE A 96 -7.88 -13.46 8.87
CA ILE A 96 -7.74 -12.87 10.22
C ILE A 96 -8.66 -13.57 11.21
N GLU A 97 -9.86 -13.97 10.80
CA GLU A 97 -10.80 -14.70 11.64
C GLU A 97 -10.23 -16.04 12.11
N ASN A 98 -9.63 -16.80 11.20
CA ASN A 98 -9.01 -18.07 11.53
C ASN A 98 -7.81 -17.87 12.47
N LEU A 99 -7.03 -16.79 12.27
CA LEU A 99 -5.94 -16.45 13.19
C LEU A 99 -6.48 -16.20 14.62
N VAL A 100 -7.50 -15.39 14.75
CA VAL A 100 -8.11 -15.06 16.04
C VAL A 100 -8.72 -16.30 16.69
N GLN A 101 -9.40 -17.16 15.93
CA GLN A 101 -10.01 -18.40 16.42
C GLN A 101 -8.96 -19.43 16.86
N SER A 102 -7.82 -19.49 16.20
CA SER A 102 -6.73 -20.40 16.53
C SER A 102 -6.00 -20.03 17.82
N TYR A 103 -6.05 -18.77 18.20
CA TYR A 103 -5.36 -18.26 19.40
C TYR A 103 -6.31 -17.46 20.31
N PRO A 104 -7.42 -18.07 20.78
CA PRO A 104 -8.33 -17.41 21.70
C PRO A 104 -7.58 -17.13 23.01
N ASN A 105 -7.79 -16.02 23.63
CA ASN A 105 -7.14 -15.59 24.87
C ASN A 105 -5.63 -15.28 24.79
N HIS A 106 -5.07 -15.11 23.58
CA HIS A 106 -3.71 -14.64 23.42
C HIS A 106 -3.68 -13.13 23.19
N GLY A 107 -2.70 -12.45 23.77
CA GLY A 107 -2.24 -11.16 23.27
C GLY A 107 -1.48 -11.37 21.95
N PHE A 108 -1.37 -10.32 21.13
CA PHE A 108 -0.73 -10.41 19.82
C PHE A 108 0.37 -9.36 19.67
N ILE A 109 1.51 -9.79 19.13
CA ILE A 109 2.57 -8.92 18.62
C ILE A 109 2.70 -9.18 17.13
N ASN A 110 2.54 -8.14 16.31
CA ASN A 110 2.57 -8.29 14.86
C ASN A 110 3.96 -8.06 14.28
N GLN A 111 4.47 -9.06 13.55
CA GLN A 111 5.65 -9.00 12.70
C GLN A 111 5.34 -9.30 11.23
N SER A 112 4.06 -9.49 10.87
CA SER A 112 3.59 -9.75 9.50
C SER A 112 3.30 -8.47 8.74
N TYR A 113 3.35 -8.52 7.41
CA TYR A 113 2.94 -7.42 6.54
C TYR A 113 1.44 -7.38 6.25
N PHE A 114 0.76 -8.52 6.33
CA PHE A 114 -0.66 -8.64 5.95
C PHE A 114 -0.99 -8.10 4.53
N SER A 115 -0.03 -8.05 3.63
CA SER A 115 -0.13 -7.35 2.33
C SER A 115 -0.96 -8.12 1.30
N LYS A 116 -2.18 -8.53 1.67
CA LYS A 116 -3.12 -9.20 0.79
C LYS A 116 -4.51 -8.61 0.97
N TYR A 117 -5.17 -8.28 -0.15
CA TYR A 117 -6.51 -7.69 -0.11
C TYR A 117 -7.54 -8.60 0.58
N ASP A 118 -7.45 -9.92 0.35
CA ASP A 118 -8.38 -10.90 0.92
C ASP A 118 -8.46 -10.82 2.45
N TYR A 119 -7.41 -10.43 3.14
CA TYR A 119 -7.42 -10.30 4.61
C TYR A 119 -8.25 -9.11 5.10
N ILE A 120 -8.35 -8.05 4.30
CA ILE A 120 -9.10 -6.84 4.65
C ILE A 120 -10.44 -6.72 3.91
N LYS A 121 -10.65 -7.49 2.84
CA LYS A 121 -11.85 -7.48 2.01
C LYS A 121 -13.14 -7.63 2.81
N PRO A 122 -13.27 -8.57 3.78
CA PRO A 122 -14.47 -8.70 4.62
C PRO A 122 -14.77 -7.44 5.45
N TYR A 123 -13.76 -6.62 5.70
CA TYR A 123 -13.82 -5.44 6.57
C TYR A 123 -13.70 -4.13 5.80
N LYS A 124 -13.83 -4.14 4.47
CA LYS A 124 -13.51 -2.97 3.62
C LYS A 124 -14.16 -1.66 4.05
N ILE A 125 -15.42 -1.69 4.51
CA ILE A 125 -16.13 -0.48 4.97
C ILE A 125 -15.47 0.08 6.23
N LYS A 126 -15.20 -0.77 7.22
CA LYS A 126 -14.51 -0.37 8.45
C LYS A 126 -13.09 0.14 8.17
N VAL A 127 -12.36 -0.54 7.29
CA VAL A 127 -11.00 -0.16 6.92
C VAL A 127 -10.99 1.23 6.26
N LYS A 128 -11.95 1.56 5.39
CA LYS A 128 -12.09 2.91 4.84
C LYS A 128 -12.33 3.95 5.93
N GLU A 129 -13.13 3.65 6.93
CA GLU A 129 -13.37 4.54 8.07
C GLU A 129 -12.12 4.77 8.93
N TYR A 130 -11.26 3.77 9.10
CA TYR A 130 -10.00 3.93 9.85
C TYR A 130 -9.11 5.01 9.26
N PHE A 131 -9.15 5.20 7.94
CA PHE A 131 -8.27 6.09 7.20
C PHE A 131 -8.93 7.38 6.69
N LYS A 132 -10.16 7.64 7.10
CA LYS A 132 -10.92 8.82 6.64
C LYS A 132 -10.17 10.15 6.82
N SER A 133 -9.33 10.27 7.85
CA SER A 133 -8.57 11.50 8.12
C SER A 133 -7.46 11.81 7.12
N ILE A 134 -7.03 10.82 6.32
CA ILE A 134 -5.99 10.99 5.29
C ILE A 134 -6.56 10.94 3.86
N VAL A 135 -7.87 10.87 3.73
CA VAL A 135 -8.57 10.88 2.43
C VAL A 135 -9.13 12.28 2.21
N LYS A 136 -8.86 12.85 1.06
CA LYS A 136 -9.49 14.11 0.64
C LYS A 136 -10.84 13.85 -0.03
N ASP A 137 -11.70 14.84 0.07
CA ASP A 137 -12.93 14.86 -0.70
C ASP A 137 -12.60 14.84 -2.20
N LYS A 138 -13.51 14.22 -2.96
CA LYS A 138 -13.41 14.17 -4.40
C LYS A 138 -13.39 15.58 -4.97
N ARG A 139 -12.43 15.86 -5.84
CA ARG A 139 -12.34 17.15 -6.54
C ARG A 139 -13.41 17.28 -7.60
N ASP A 140 -13.75 18.53 -7.90
CA ASP A 140 -14.58 18.86 -9.04
C ASP A 140 -13.82 18.63 -10.37
N GLY A 141 -14.58 18.39 -11.44
CA GLY A 141 -14.01 18.18 -12.77
C GLY A 141 -13.61 16.73 -13.05
N ASN A 142 -13.10 16.51 -14.27
CA ASN A 142 -12.75 15.19 -14.78
C ASN A 142 -11.23 15.03 -14.87
N ASP A 143 -10.54 15.26 -13.74
CA ASP A 143 -9.09 15.20 -13.67
C ASP A 143 -8.58 13.75 -13.61
N LEU A 144 -7.45 13.50 -14.28
CA LEU A 144 -6.75 12.22 -14.31
C LEU A 144 -5.40 12.34 -13.60
N VAL A 145 -5.11 11.41 -12.71
CA VAL A 145 -3.77 11.26 -12.14
C VAL A 145 -3.12 9.96 -12.61
N ILE A 146 -1.85 10.03 -12.97
CA ILE A 146 -1.00 8.85 -13.16
C ILE A 146 -0.01 8.73 -12.02
N MET A 147 0.17 7.51 -11.56
CA MET A 147 1.14 7.20 -10.52
C MET A 147 2.36 6.52 -11.16
N LEU A 148 3.53 7.12 -11.04
CA LEU A 148 4.77 6.58 -11.56
C LEU A 148 5.60 6.02 -10.42
N ARG A 149 6.10 4.81 -10.62
CA ARG A 149 6.99 4.15 -9.66
C ARG A 149 8.26 3.70 -10.35
N SER A 150 9.39 4.17 -9.83
CA SER A 150 10.69 3.63 -10.18
C SER A 150 10.93 2.32 -9.42
N SER A 151 11.72 1.45 -10.02
CA SER A 151 11.97 0.12 -9.45
C SER A 151 12.55 0.18 -8.04
N ASN A 152 12.26 -0.83 -7.25
CA ASN A 152 13.16 -1.32 -6.24
C ASN A 152 14.49 -1.77 -6.90
N HIS A 153 15.47 -2.21 -6.11
CA HIS A 153 16.84 -2.55 -6.53
C HIS A 153 16.97 -3.50 -7.74
N ASP A 154 15.89 -4.19 -8.12
CA ASP A 154 15.86 -5.23 -9.16
C ASP A 154 15.05 -4.88 -10.43
N GLY A 155 14.50 -3.70 -10.54
CA GLY A 155 13.70 -3.31 -11.70
C GLY A 155 12.25 -3.83 -11.73
N SER A 156 11.83 -4.63 -10.76
CA SER A 156 10.63 -5.48 -10.82
C SER A 156 9.27 -4.78 -10.80
N PHE A 157 9.22 -3.46 -10.63
CA PHE A 157 7.94 -2.74 -10.49
C PHE A 157 7.75 -1.57 -11.43
N VAL A 158 8.62 -1.45 -12.44
CA VAL A 158 8.48 -0.40 -13.46
C VAL A 158 7.50 -0.87 -14.52
N LEU A 159 6.41 -0.13 -14.67
CA LEU A 159 5.50 -0.35 -15.78
C LEU A 159 6.03 0.33 -17.03
N PRO A 160 5.86 -0.26 -18.23
CA PRO A 160 6.32 0.34 -19.47
C PRO A 160 5.55 1.63 -19.80
N ASP A 161 6.20 2.56 -20.48
CA ASP A 161 5.56 3.80 -20.96
C ASP A 161 4.26 3.54 -21.74
N SER A 162 4.23 2.45 -22.50
CA SER A 162 3.06 2.05 -23.30
C SER A 162 1.81 1.76 -22.45
N TYR A 163 1.97 1.27 -21.23
CA TYR A 163 0.84 1.08 -20.32
C TYR A 163 0.11 2.40 -20.07
N TYR A 164 0.85 3.43 -19.71
CA TYR A 164 0.28 4.76 -19.44
C TYR A 164 -0.24 5.42 -20.72
N LEU A 165 0.56 5.41 -21.78
CA LEU A 165 0.21 6.08 -23.04
C LEU A 165 -1.03 5.50 -23.70
N ASN A 166 -1.20 4.18 -23.68
CA ASN A 166 -2.37 3.51 -24.24
C ASN A 166 -3.65 3.92 -23.49
N ILE A 167 -3.61 3.98 -22.16
CA ILE A 167 -4.78 4.39 -21.37
C ILE A 167 -5.09 5.86 -21.60
N ILE A 168 -4.09 6.73 -21.51
CA ILE A 168 -4.25 8.18 -21.67
C ILE A 168 -4.81 8.52 -23.05
N SER A 169 -4.40 7.80 -24.10
CA SER A 169 -4.90 8.05 -25.47
C SER A 169 -6.38 7.72 -25.67
N GLN A 170 -6.96 6.92 -24.79
CA GLN A 170 -8.36 6.47 -24.86
C GLN A 170 -9.26 7.19 -23.86
N GLU A 171 -8.67 7.94 -22.93
CA GLU A 171 -9.41 8.63 -21.88
C GLU A 171 -9.65 10.10 -22.19
N THR A 172 -10.80 10.57 -21.73
CA THR A 172 -11.10 12.01 -21.68
C THR A 172 -10.83 12.54 -20.28
N PHE A 173 -10.19 13.68 -20.18
CA PHE A 173 -9.90 14.35 -18.90
C PHE A 173 -9.70 15.85 -19.13
N ASP A 174 -9.92 16.63 -18.06
CA ASP A 174 -9.71 18.09 -18.09
C ASP A 174 -8.25 18.43 -17.88
N ASN A 175 -7.62 17.82 -16.88
CA ASN A 175 -6.21 18.02 -16.57
C ASN A 175 -5.55 16.67 -16.29
N LEU A 176 -4.26 16.57 -16.68
CA LEU A 176 -3.40 15.45 -16.36
C LEU A 176 -2.48 15.81 -15.19
N TYR A 177 -2.42 14.93 -14.20
CA TYR A 177 -1.50 15.04 -13.06
C TYR A 177 -0.57 13.85 -13.00
N ILE A 178 0.65 14.06 -12.51
CA ILE A 178 1.67 13.02 -12.36
C ILE A 178 2.16 12.99 -10.93
N SER A 179 1.98 11.85 -10.25
CA SER A 179 2.64 11.52 -9.00
C SER A 179 3.80 10.57 -9.26
N PHE A 180 4.94 10.76 -8.62
CA PHE A 180 6.17 10.01 -8.87
C PHE A 180 6.99 9.82 -7.59
N ASP A 181 7.83 8.80 -7.60
CA ASP A 181 8.83 8.58 -6.55
C ASP A 181 10.20 9.21 -6.92
N HIS A 182 10.63 9.07 -8.19
CA HIS A 182 11.88 9.62 -8.71
C HIS A 182 11.67 10.18 -10.12
N ILE A 183 11.46 11.48 -10.24
CA ILE A 183 11.13 12.14 -11.51
C ILE A 183 12.15 11.85 -12.64
N ASN A 184 13.43 11.83 -12.32
CA ASN A 184 14.50 11.62 -13.30
C ASN A 184 14.45 10.23 -13.95
N LYS A 185 13.85 9.25 -13.32
CA LYS A 185 13.70 7.88 -13.87
C LYS A 185 12.54 7.76 -14.85
N HIS A 186 11.67 8.76 -14.89
CA HIS A 186 10.46 8.77 -15.72
C HIS A 186 10.51 9.82 -16.83
N GLN A 187 11.68 10.45 -17.05
CA GLN A 187 11.82 11.57 -17.99
C GLN A 187 11.34 11.24 -19.41
N SER A 188 11.59 10.02 -19.88
CA SER A 188 11.11 9.55 -21.19
C SER A 188 9.59 9.64 -21.31
N LEU A 189 8.86 9.14 -20.32
CA LEU A 189 7.39 9.19 -20.30
C LEU A 189 6.90 10.64 -20.14
N ILE A 190 7.51 11.40 -19.23
CA ILE A 190 7.13 12.79 -18.99
C ILE A 190 7.22 13.62 -20.28
N ASN A 191 8.33 13.50 -21.04
CA ASN A 191 8.50 14.19 -22.31
C ASN A 191 7.38 13.80 -23.33
N LYS A 192 6.97 12.52 -23.37
CA LYS A 192 5.88 12.08 -24.24
C LYS A 192 4.50 12.64 -23.82
N LEU A 193 4.37 13.03 -22.56
CA LEU A 193 3.16 13.58 -21.97
C LEU A 193 3.09 15.11 -22.00
N GLU A 194 4.15 15.81 -22.41
CA GLU A 194 4.22 17.29 -22.46
C GLU A 194 3.05 17.92 -23.24
N LYS A 195 2.60 17.27 -24.30
CA LYS A 195 1.45 17.72 -25.10
C LYS A 195 0.15 17.88 -24.31
N TYR A 196 0.04 17.23 -23.13
CA TYR A 196 -1.10 17.33 -22.22
C TYR A 196 -0.88 18.35 -21.11
N ASN A 197 0.27 19.05 -21.10
CA ASN A 197 0.66 20.01 -20.06
C ASN A 197 0.48 19.47 -18.63
N PRO A 198 1.14 18.34 -18.27
CA PRO A 198 0.90 17.65 -17.02
C PRO A 198 1.33 18.48 -15.83
N LYS A 199 0.54 18.42 -14.76
CA LYS A 199 0.86 19.02 -13.44
C LYS A 199 1.52 17.98 -12.56
N LEU A 200 2.67 18.31 -11.98
CA LEU A 200 3.38 17.41 -11.08
C LEU A 200 2.81 17.53 -9.67
N ILE A 201 2.59 16.39 -9.01
CA ILE A 201 2.23 16.33 -7.60
C ILE A 201 3.51 16.02 -6.83
N ASP A 202 3.96 16.98 -6.03
CA ASP A 202 5.13 16.89 -5.19
C ASP A 202 4.79 17.32 -3.76
N GLY A 203 5.50 16.82 -2.78
CA GLY A 203 5.27 17.15 -1.37
C GLY A 203 5.61 16.02 -0.41
N ASP A 204 5.18 16.18 0.83
CA ASP A 204 5.30 15.11 1.82
C ASP A 204 4.41 13.91 1.43
N ILE A 205 4.86 12.71 1.77
CA ILE A 205 4.23 11.46 1.32
C ILE A 205 2.74 11.36 1.71
N LEU A 206 2.35 11.90 2.86
CA LEU A 206 0.94 11.92 3.27
C LEU A 206 0.13 12.94 2.47
N ASP A 207 0.72 14.08 2.12
CA ASP A 207 0.07 15.10 1.30
C ASP A 207 -0.15 14.58 -0.12
N VAL A 208 0.89 13.98 -0.72
CA VAL A 208 0.80 13.33 -2.03
C VAL A 208 -0.23 12.20 -2.02
N PHE A 209 -0.21 11.36 -0.98
CA PHE A 209 -1.19 10.27 -0.81
C PHE A 209 -2.62 10.82 -0.76
N SER A 210 -2.84 11.78 0.11
CA SER A 210 -4.13 12.43 0.31
C SER A 210 -4.62 13.12 -0.97
N GLU A 211 -3.71 13.80 -1.69
CA GLU A 211 -4.02 14.44 -2.97
C GLU A 211 -4.49 13.42 -4.02
N ILE A 212 -3.80 12.28 -4.15
CA ILE A 212 -4.18 11.22 -5.10
C ILE A 212 -5.59 10.70 -4.81
N THR A 213 -5.99 10.59 -3.54
CA THR A 213 -7.33 10.07 -3.19
C THR A 213 -8.49 10.96 -3.67
N SER A 214 -8.23 12.22 -4.03
CA SER A 214 -9.25 13.16 -4.49
C SER A 214 -9.60 13.07 -5.97
N PHE A 215 -8.81 12.35 -6.78
CA PHE A 215 -9.00 12.32 -8.23
C PHE A 215 -10.17 11.46 -8.67
N ASN A 216 -10.81 11.86 -9.79
CA ASN A 216 -11.90 11.14 -10.41
C ASN A 216 -11.43 9.89 -11.17
N LYS A 217 -10.24 9.98 -11.77
CA LYS A 217 -9.61 8.89 -12.51
C LYS A 217 -8.17 8.70 -12.08
N ILE A 218 -7.78 7.44 -11.90
CA ILE A 218 -6.43 7.07 -11.44
C ILE A 218 -5.86 6.00 -12.38
N ILE A 219 -4.67 6.24 -12.93
CA ILE A 219 -3.86 5.20 -13.54
C ILE A 219 -2.82 4.78 -12.50
N ALA A 220 -3.02 3.62 -11.91
CA ALA A 220 -2.20 3.14 -10.81
C ALA A 220 -0.85 2.60 -11.30
N ALA A 221 0.18 2.74 -10.46
CA ALA A 221 1.39 1.92 -10.53
C ALA A 221 1.22 0.65 -9.69
N GLN A 222 2.19 -0.24 -9.76
CA GLN A 222 2.25 -1.39 -8.85
C GLN A 222 2.69 -0.98 -7.44
N GLY A 223 2.24 -1.73 -6.44
CA GLY A 223 2.70 -1.67 -5.08
C GLY A 223 1.67 -1.19 -4.07
N THR A 224 2.02 -1.35 -2.79
CA THR A 224 1.11 -1.15 -1.67
C THR A 224 0.67 0.31 -1.50
N PHE A 225 1.53 1.28 -1.85
CA PHE A 225 1.16 2.70 -1.82
C PHE A 225 0.03 2.99 -2.82
N SER A 226 0.22 2.55 -4.08
CA SER A 226 -0.79 2.73 -5.14
C SER A 226 -2.08 1.99 -4.82
N PHE A 227 -1.97 0.77 -4.27
CA PHE A 227 -3.14 0.02 -3.82
C PHE A 227 -3.98 0.85 -2.83
N TRP A 228 -3.35 1.36 -1.78
CA TRP A 228 -4.07 2.09 -0.74
C TRP A 228 -4.63 3.42 -1.23
N ALA A 229 -3.88 4.16 -2.05
CA ALA A 229 -4.38 5.39 -2.65
C ALA A 229 -5.63 5.13 -3.51
N CYS A 230 -5.62 4.07 -4.33
CA CYS A 230 -6.76 3.65 -5.12
C CYS A 230 -7.92 3.13 -4.26
N PHE A 231 -7.63 2.24 -3.29
CA PHE A 231 -8.64 1.61 -2.45
C PHE A 231 -9.41 2.63 -1.60
N LEU A 232 -8.70 3.62 -1.04
CA LEU A 232 -9.29 4.65 -0.20
C LEU A 232 -9.93 5.79 -0.99
N SER A 233 -9.55 6.00 -2.27
CA SER A 233 -10.09 7.07 -3.11
C SER A 233 -11.58 6.92 -3.36
N ASN A 234 -12.21 8.03 -3.72
CA ASN A 234 -13.56 8.09 -4.28
C ASN A 234 -13.56 8.17 -5.82
N ALA A 235 -12.46 7.70 -6.46
CA ALA A 235 -12.34 7.70 -7.91
C ALA A 235 -13.46 6.89 -8.57
N GLU A 236 -13.98 7.40 -9.68
CA GLU A 236 -14.99 6.71 -10.48
C GLU A 236 -14.37 5.63 -11.34
N LYS A 237 -13.11 5.82 -11.74
CA LYS A 237 -12.39 4.88 -12.60
C LYS A 237 -10.94 4.74 -12.19
N ILE A 238 -10.51 3.50 -12.04
CA ILE A 238 -9.15 3.13 -11.65
C ILE A 238 -8.63 2.12 -12.66
N TYR A 239 -7.52 2.46 -13.30
CA TYR A 239 -6.77 1.54 -14.14
C TYR A 239 -5.73 0.84 -13.30
N TRP A 240 -5.92 -0.46 -13.10
CA TRP A 240 -5.04 -1.28 -12.27
C TRP A 240 -4.19 -2.23 -13.12
N PRO A 241 -2.86 -2.22 -12.98
CA PRO A 241 -2.01 -3.10 -13.76
C PRO A 241 -2.08 -4.54 -13.23
N LEU A 242 -2.50 -5.48 -14.06
CA LEU A 242 -2.35 -6.91 -13.83
C LEU A 242 -1.03 -7.36 -14.43
N THR A 243 -0.13 -7.83 -13.58
CA THR A 243 1.09 -8.51 -13.99
C THR A 243 0.89 -9.99 -13.71
N ASN A 244 0.82 -10.82 -14.75
CA ASN A 244 0.67 -12.27 -14.60
C ASN A 244 1.93 -12.95 -14.08
N ASP A 245 3.07 -12.29 -14.25
CA ASP A 245 4.30 -12.73 -13.63
C ASP A 245 4.39 -12.00 -12.30
N GLY A 246 4.27 -12.77 -11.24
CA GLY A 246 4.66 -12.30 -9.92
C GLY A 246 6.00 -11.56 -10.01
N PRO A 247 6.47 -10.88 -8.97
CA PRO A 247 7.72 -10.12 -8.99
C PRO A 247 8.93 -10.97 -9.40
N ASN A 248 8.73 -12.13 -9.98
CA ASN A 248 9.65 -13.23 -10.10
C ASN A 248 9.87 -13.75 -11.49
N SER A 249 9.97 -12.94 -12.49
CA SER A 249 10.74 -13.42 -13.63
C SER A 249 12.24 -13.61 -13.31
N GLY A 250 12.64 -13.56 -12.05
CA GLY A 250 14.03 -13.74 -11.62
C GLY A 250 14.28 -14.10 -10.16
N MET A 251 13.28 -14.08 -9.28
CA MET A 251 13.44 -14.48 -7.87
C MET A 251 12.71 -15.80 -7.62
N ASN A 252 13.31 -16.70 -6.86
CA ASN A 252 12.82 -18.02 -6.51
C ASN A 252 11.31 -18.02 -6.24
N SER A 253 10.55 -18.62 -7.14
CA SER A 253 9.09 -18.79 -7.07
C SER A 253 8.62 -19.57 -5.83
N ASP A 254 9.54 -20.14 -5.09
CA ASP A 254 9.26 -21.02 -3.95
C ASP A 254 9.14 -20.28 -2.61
N ASN A 255 9.33 -18.95 -2.59
CA ASN A 255 9.13 -18.19 -1.35
C ASN A 255 7.70 -17.63 -1.27
N PRO A 256 6.80 -18.25 -0.47
CA PRO A 256 5.40 -17.84 -0.36
C PRO A 256 5.22 -16.41 0.12
N VAL A 257 6.21 -15.83 0.81
CA VAL A 257 6.16 -14.45 1.30
C VAL A 257 6.16 -13.47 0.12
N TYR A 258 6.94 -13.72 -0.92
CA TYR A 258 7.01 -12.82 -2.09
C TYR A 258 5.78 -12.93 -3.00
N ASN A 259 5.14 -14.09 -3.10
CA ASN A 259 3.90 -14.26 -3.86
C ASN A 259 2.71 -13.51 -3.27
N THR A 260 2.76 -13.10 -2.00
CA THR A 260 1.68 -12.33 -1.37
C THR A 260 1.65 -10.86 -1.77
N TYR A 261 2.75 -10.30 -2.29
CA TYR A 261 2.82 -8.89 -2.69
C TYR A 261 2.21 -8.60 -4.06
N VAL A 262 1.93 -9.65 -4.86
CA VAL A 262 1.74 -9.47 -6.31
C VAL A 262 0.30 -9.38 -6.74
N ASN A 263 -0.61 -9.99 -5.99
CA ASN A 263 -2.02 -10.06 -6.37
C ASN A 263 -2.89 -9.19 -5.45
N LEU A 264 -2.58 -7.90 -5.40
CA LEU A 264 -3.50 -6.91 -4.85
C LEU A 264 -4.60 -6.64 -5.89
N ILE A 265 -5.32 -7.70 -6.28
CA ILE A 265 -6.43 -7.60 -7.20
C ILE A 265 -7.66 -7.17 -6.40
N VAL A 266 -8.26 -6.07 -6.79
CA VAL A 266 -9.58 -5.66 -6.32
C VAL A 266 -10.56 -6.06 -7.41
N ASP A 267 -11.29 -7.14 -7.18
CA ASP A 267 -12.18 -7.78 -8.13
C ASP A 267 -13.67 -7.55 -7.82
N ASP A 268 -13.96 -6.92 -6.69
CA ASP A 268 -15.32 -6.73 -6.19
C ASP A 268 -15.83 -5.28 -6.29
N GLU A 269 -15.10 -4.40 -6.98
CA GLU A 269 -15.51 -3.02 -7.22
C GLU A 269 -15.48 -2.69 -8.73
N GLU A 270 -16.62 -2.32 -9.32
CA GLU A 270 -16.79 -2.03 -10.76
C GLU A 270 -15.93 -0.89 -11.29
N ARG A 271 -15.47 0.01 -10.39
CA ARG A 271 -14.60 1.13 -10.75
C ARG A 271 -13.17 0.70 -11.15
N TYR A 272 -12.79 -0.56 -10.91
CA TYR A 272 -11.48 -1.08 -11.30
C TYR A 272 -11.51 -1.66 -12.70
N SER A 273 -10.70 -1.08 -13.60
CA SER A 273 -10.38 -1.63 -14.91
C SER A 273 -9.02 -2.31 -14.85
N ASN A 274 -9.03 -3.62 -14.83
CA ASN A 274 -7.80 -4.43 -14.76
C ASN A 274 -7.15 -4.48 -16.14
N ILE A 275 -5.92 -3.98 -16.26
CA ILE A 275 -5.15 -3.93 -17.51
C ILE A 275 -4.06 -4.98 -17.46
N ASN A 276 -4.14 -5.97 -18.36
CA ASN A 276 -3.09 -6.98 -18.48
C ASN A 276 -1.83 -6.37 -19.09
N VAL A 277 -0.77 -6.29 -18.31
CA VAL A 277 0.51 -5.68 -18.71
C VAL A 277 1.39 -6.66 -19.47
N LYS A 278 1.15 -7.97 -19.40
CA LYS A 278 1.95 -9.00 -20.07
C LYS A 278 2.01 -8.81 -21.59
N ASN A 279 0.89 -8.44 -22.21
CA ASN A 279 0.80 -8.20 -23.65
C ASN A 279 1.53 -6.93 -24.11
N ILE A 280 2.09 -6.15 -23.20
CA ILE A 280 2.78 -4.90 -23.48
C ILE A 280 4.29 -5.08 -23.56
N TYR A 281 4.82 -6.13 -22.92
CA TYR A 281 6.25 -6.46 -22.97
C TYR A 281 6.64 -7.31 -24.20
N GLU A 282 5.68 -7.93 -24.89
CA GLU A 282 5.93 -8.83 -26.03
C GLU A 282 5.91 -8.10 -27.39
N LYS A 283 5.90 -6.79 -27.42
CA LYS A 283 6.01 -5.94 -28.63
C LYS A 283 7.26 -5.08 -28.56
#